data_6e9de6735dfb78712326baff0d18443b
#
_entry.id   6e9de6735dfb78712326baff0d18443b
#
_cell.length_a   1.000
_cell.length_b   1.000
_cell.length_c   1.000
_cell.angle_alpha   90.00
_cell.angle_beta   90.00
_cell.angle_gamma   90.00
#
_symmetry.space_group_name_H-M   'P 1'
#
loop_
_entity.id
_entity.type
_entity.pdbx_description
1 polymer ?
#
loop_
_entity_poly.entity_id
_entity_poly.type
_entity_poly.pdbx_seq_one_letter_code
_entity_poly.pdbx_strand_id
1 'polypeptide(L)'
;MSNTPDVMEKLVSLCKRRGFIFQSSEIYGGTGSVWDYGPLGVELKKNIKDRWWHSMVRSRDDIEGLDAAILMHPRTWEASGHVAGFVDPLVDCRTCKGRFRADKLEDARCPQKPSKQPGQAEQCQLTEARNFNLMFKTHMGALEESASVVYLRPETAQGIFVNFLNVQQSMRQKVPFGIAQIGKAFRNEITPGNFIFRTREFEQMEMQFFVEPGTDMAWFEQWKQLRMEWHLALGLSPERLKFHQHTTGELAHYARAAFDVTFDFGGTLGFQEIEGVHNRGDFDLSQHQQFSGKKLEYYDQPNNKRYLPYVIETSVGADRVTLAALVNAYREETVAGEDEGRVVLGLHHRIAPIKAAIFPLTKKDGQPDLANRIVKDLRDSFAVDYDETGSIGKRYRRQDEVGTPFCITIDGQSVSDQTVTVRDRDTLAQDRIAADQLKGYLAAKFVG
;
A
#
# COMPACT_ATOMS: atom_id res chain seq x y z
N MET A 1 -10.06 27.43 -20.29
CA MET A 1 -9.83 26.14 -19.64
C MET A 1 -9.94 26.38 -18.15
N SER A 2 -10.94 25.85 -17.48
CA SER A 2 -11.18 26.08 -16.06
C SER A 2 -10.02 25.46 -15.26
N ASN A 3 -9.33 26.30 -14.50
CA ASN A 3 -8.23 25.91 -13.58
C ASN A 3 -8.78 25.20 -12.34
N THR A 4 -9.65 24.19 -12.52
CA THR A 4 -10.07 23.37 -11.38
C THR A 4 -8.90 22.45 -11.05
N PRO A 5 -8.32 22.52 -9.83
CA PRO A 5 -7.22 21.63 -9.44
C PRO A 5 -7.64 20.17 -9.61
N ASP A 6 -6.72 19.35 -10.12
CA ASP A 6 -6.93 17.90 -10.21
C ASP A 6 -7.20 17.33 -8.81
N VAL A 7 -8.04 16.29 -8.72
CA VAL A 7 -8.34 15.59 -7.46
C VAL A 7 -7.06 15.19 -6.72
N MET A 8 -6.02 14.81 -7.44
CA MET A 8 -4.72 14.47 -6.86
C MET A 8 -4.06 15.66 -6.15
N GLU A 9 -4.09 16.87 -6.73
CA GLU A 9 -3.54 18.06 -6.08
C GLU A 9 -4.30 18.41 -4.80
N LYS A 10 -5.64 18.36 -4.85
CA LYS A 10 -6.50 18.57 -3.67
C LYS A 10 -6.21 17.55 -2.57
N LEU A 11 -6.07 16.30 -2.96
CA LEU A 11 -5.77 15.20 -2.03
C LEU A 11 -4.39 15.36 -1.38
N VAL A 12 -3.35 15.70 -2.13
CA VAL A 12 -2.00 15.97 -1.60
C VAL A 12 -2.04 17.10 -0.56
N SER A 13 -2.75 18.17 -0.87
CA SER A 13 -2.95 19.30 0.06
C SER A 13 -3.69 18.87 1.33
N LEU A 14 -4.75 18.06 1.20
CA LEU A 14 -5.50 17.51 2.32
C LEU A 14 -4.61 16.60 3.18
N CYS A 15 -3.87 15.68 2.56
CA CYS A 15 -2.96 14.76 3.24
C CYS A 15 -1.93 15.50 4.10
N LYS A 16 -1.31 16.55 3.54
CA LYS A 16 -0.35 17.39 4.28
C LYS A 16 -1.04 18.11 5.46
N ARG A 17 -2.15 18.80 5.18
CA ARG A 17 -2.88 19.60 6.19
C ARG A 17 -3.42 18.75 7.33
N ARG A 18 -3.85 17.51 7.06
CA ARG A 18 -4.46 16.61 8.04
C ARG A 18 -3.51 15.58 8.64
N GLY A 19 -2.23 15.60 8.29
CA GLY A 19 -1.23 14.73 8.89
C GLY A 19 -1.29 13.28 8.41
N PHE A 20 -1.62 13.07 7.13
CA PHE A 20 -1.51 11.75 6.52
C PHE A 20 -0.11 11.49 5.97
N ILE A 21 0.41 12.39 5.13
CA ILE A 21 1.65 12.18 4.41
C ILE A 21 2.41 13.50 4.30
N PHE A 22 3.72 13.44 4.60
CA PHE A 22 4.65 14.54 4.51
C PHE A 22 5.80 14.19 3.58
N GLN A 23 6.42 15.18 2.97
CA GLN A 23 7.68 14.95 2.29
C GLN A 23 8.78 14.66 3.31
N SER A 24 9.53 13.57 3.10
CA SER A 24 10.60 13.22 4.04
C SER A 24 11.68 14.30 4.07
N SER A 25 12.13 14.65 5.28
CA SER A 25 13.15 15.67 5.52
C SER A 25 12.79 17.05 4.97
N GLU A 26 11.50 17.44 5.00
CA GLU A 26 10.99 18.68 4.40
C GLU A 26 11.73 19.93 4.90
N ILE A 27 12.16 19.95 6.16
CA ILE A 27 12.92 21.08 6.74
C ILE A 27 14.28 21.33 6.08
N TYR A 28 14.81 20.33 5.34
CA TYR A 28 16.04 20.44 4.56
C TYR A 28 15.79 20.53 3.05
N GLY A 29 14.55 20.81 2.64
CA GLY A 29 14.13 20.85 1.23
C GLY A 29 13.62 19.52 0.68
N GLY A 30 13.57 18.50 1.51
CA GLY A 30 13.06 17.18 1.17
C GLY A 30 14.03 16.29 0.40
N THR A 31 13.75 14.98 0.41
CA THR A 31 14.45 13.98 -0.41
C THR A 31 13.50 13.54 -1.52
N GLY A 32 13.93 13.57 -2.77
CA GLY A 32 13.06 13.31 -3.92
C GLY A 32 12.40 11.94 -3.86
N SER A 33 11.07 11.93 -3.85
CA SER A 33 10.21 10.74 -3.84
C SER A 33 10.46 9.75 -2.70
N VAL A 34 10.72 10.30 -1.53
CA VAL A 34 10.69 9.63 -0.24
C VAL A 34 9.67 10.38 0.64
N TRP A 35 8.79 9.64 1.30
CA TRP A 35 7.66 10.18 2.02
C TRP A 35 7.57 9.63 3.43
N ASP A 36 7.17 10.47 4.37
CA ASP A 36 6.88 10.12 5.75
C ASP A 36 5.37 10.01 5.94
N TYR A 37 4.92 8.96 6.61
CA TYR A 37 3.53 8.82 7.01
C TYR A 37 3.32 9.51 8.36
N GLY A 38 2.47 10.55 8.37
CA GLY A 38 2.09 11.25 9.59
C GLY A 38 1.14 10.43 10.46
N PRO A 39 0.66 10.99 11.58
CA PRO A 39 -0.15 10.25 12.57
C PRO A 39 -1.38 9.55 11.99
N LEU A 40 -2.11 10.19 11.08
CA LEU A 40 -3.27 9.56 10.43
C LEU A 40 -2.88 8.62 9.30
N GLY A 41 -1.79 8.93 8.59
CA GLY A 41 -1.30 8.11 7.49
C GLY A 41 -0.76 6.77 7.96
N VAL A 42 -0.02 6.75 9.08
CA VAL A 42 0.53 5.50 9.63
C VAL A 42 -0.59 4.58 10.12
N GLU A 43 -1.65 5.11 10.74
CA GLU A 43 -2.80 4.32 11.16
C GLU A 43 -3.58 3.77 9.95
N LEU A 44 -3.83 4.60 8.92
CA LEU A 44 -4.48 4.13 7.69
C LEU A 44 -3.69 2.99 7.04
N LYS A 45 -2.40 3.19 6.82
CA LYS A 45 -1.51 2.19 6.20
C LYS A 45 -1.41 0.93 7.06
N LYS A 46 -1.33 1.08 8.39
CA LYS A 46 -1.30 -0.04 9.32
C LYS A 46 -2.61 -0.85 9.24
N ASN A 47 -3.77 -0.19 9.24
CA ASN A 47 -5.06 -0.86 9.11
C ASN A 47 -5.17 -1.65 7.80
N ILE A 48 -4.68 -1.11 6.68
CA ILE A 48 -4.62 -1.82 5.38
C ILE A 48 -3.72 -3.06 5.49
N LYS A 49 -2.53 -2.94 6.06
CA LYS A 49 -1.59 -4.05 6.26
C LYS A 49 -2.16 -5.12 7.19
N ASP A 50 -2.80 -4.72 8.29
CA ASP A 50 -3.44 -5.64 9.24
C ASP A 50 -4.60 -6.43 8.58
N ARG A 51 -5.39 -5.78 7.70
CA ARG A 51 -6.43 -6.46 6.90
C ARG A 51 -5.84 -7.45 5.91
N TRP A 52 -4.74 -7.08 5.24
CA TRP A 52 -4.04 -8.00 4.35
C TRP A 52 -3.47 -9.19 5.12
N TRP A 53 -2.77 -8.95 6.22
CA TRP A 53 -2.20 -10.00 7.06
C TRP A 53 -3.26 -10.94 7.63
N HIS A 54 -4.38 -10.38 8.03
CA HIS A 54 -5.51 -11.18 8.50
C HIS A 54 -6.03 -12.11 7.40
N SER A 55 -6.27 -11.59 6.20
CA SER A 55 -6.81 -12.38 5.07
C SER A 55 -5.81 -13.39 4.52
N MET A 56 -4.50 -13.09 4.57
CA MET A 56 -3.47 -13.95 4.01
C MET A 56 -2.96 -15.00 4.99
N VAL A 57 -2.77 -14.63 6.27
CA VAL A 57 -2.08 -15.48 7.23
C VAL A 57 -3.03 -16.00 8.30
N ARG A 58 -3.81 -15.09 8.95
CA ARG A 58 -4.56 -15.48 10.16
C ARG A 58 -5.85 -16.25 9.88
N SER A 59 -6.49 -16.02 8.73
CA SER A 59 -7.74 -16.68 8.35
C SER A 59 -7.54 -17.93 7.50
N ARG A 60 -6.29 -18.39 7.35
CA ARG A 60 -5.92 -19.55 6.53
C ARG A 60 -4.96 -20.47 7.29
N ASP A 61 -5.05 -21.77 6.99
CA ASP A 61 -4.18 -22.81 7.58
C ASP A 61 -3.01 -23.16 6.65
N ASP A 62 -3.03 -22.66 5.42
CA ASP A 62 -2.09 -22.99 4.35
C ASP A 62 -1.12 -21.85 4.01
N ILE A 63 -1.04 -20.79 4.83
CA ILE A 63 -0.08 -19.70 4.63
C ILE A 63 0.61 -19.33 5.94
N GLU A 64 1.94 -19.31 5.90
CA GLU A 64 2.80 -18.94 7.03
C GLU A 64 3.33 -17.52 6.88
N GLY A 65 3.55 -16.85 7.99
CA GLY A 65 4.16 -15.53 8.02
C GLY A 65 5.69 -15.59 8.10
N LEU A 66 6.36 -14.66 7.43
CA LEU A 66 7.82 -14.49 7.46
C LEU A 66 8.17 -13.00 7.57
N ASP A 67 9.25 -12.69 8.28
CA ASP A 67 9.92 -11.38 8.23
C ASP A 67 11.41 -11.59 7.92
N ALA A 68 11.76 -11.59 6.63
CA ALA A 68 13.12 -11.79 6.18
C ALA A 68 13.94 -10.48 6.28
N ALA A 69 15.23 -10.60 6.51
CA ALA A 69 16.14 -9.46 6.59
C ALA A 69 16.18 -8.65 5.28
N ILE A 70 16.35 -7.33 5.39
CA ILE A 70 16.55 -6.43 4.25
C ILE A 70 17.91 -6.69 3.59
N LEU A 71 18.96 -6.82 4.43
CA LEU A 71 20.32 -7.12 3.98
C LEU A 71 20.46 -8.63 3.82
N MET A 72 20.62 -9.06 2.58
CA MET A 72 20.74 -10.47 2.21
C MET A 72 22.11 -10.71 1.55
N HIS A 73 22.54 -11.97 1.53
CA HIS A 73 23.77 -12.34 0.84
C HIS A 73 23.73 -11.91 -0.64
N PRO A 74 24.76 -11.23 -1.18
CA PRO A 74 24.75 -10.69 -2.56
C PRO A 74 24.41 -11.74 -3.63
N ARG A 75 24.80 -13.00 -3.44
CA ARG A 75 24.45 -14.11 -4.34
C ARG A 75 22.96 -14.38 -4.51
N THR A 76 22.13 -13.93 -3.55
CA THR A 76 20.67 -13.98 -3.69
C THR A 76 20.22 -13.16 -4.90
N TRP A 77 20.82 -11.99 -5.05
CA TRP A 77 20.50 -11.05 -6.14
C TRP A 77 21.15 -11.41 -7.47
N GLU A 78 22.26 -12.14 -7.42
CA GLU A 78 22.85 -12.77 -8.62
C GLU A 78 21.95 -13.90 -9.11
N ALA A 79 21.52 -14.79 -8.23
CA ALA A 79 20.65 -15.92 -8.55
C ALA A 79 19.31 -15.47 -9.15
N SER A 80 18.69 -14.45 -8.57
CA SER A 80 17.41 -13.89 -9.06
C SER A 80 17.56 -13.02 -10.31
N GLY A 81 18.80 -12.75 -10.78
CA GLY A 81 19.08 -11.94 -11.96
C GLY A 81 19.04 -10.42 -11.73
N HIS A 82 18.76 -9.95 -10.53
CA HIS A 82 18.66 -8.50 -10.25
C HIS A 82 19.97 -7.75 -10.46
N VAL A 83 21.11 -8.36 -10.15
CA VAL A 83 22.42 -7.72 -10.36
C VAL A 83 22.66 -7.43 -11.84
N ALA A 84 22.31 -8.35 -12.71
CA ALA A 84 22.56 -8.26 -14.15
C ALA A 84 21.44 -7.55 -14.92
N GLY A 85 20.16 -7.80 -14.57
CA GLY A 85 19.01 -7.47 -15.40
C GLY A 85 18.05 -6.42 -14.82
N PHE A 86 18.19 -6.02 -13.56
CA PHE A 86 17.30 -5.01 -12.97
C PHE A 86 17.77 -3.60 -13.33
N VAL A 87 17.65 -3.27 -14.60
CA VAL A 87 18.19 -2.04 -15.19
C VAL A 87 17.13 -1.30 -15.99
N ASP A 88 17.16 0.03 -15.90
CA ASP A 88 16.44 0.94 -16.78
C ASP A 88 17.43 1.59 -17.76
N PRO A 89 17.07 1.72 -19.04
CA PRO A 89 17.88 2.49 -19.99
C PRO A 89 17.74 3.99 -19.69
N LEU A 90 18.86 4.63 -19.37
CA LEU A 90 18.93 6.04 -18.97
C LEU A 90 19.53 6.90 -20.07
N VAL A 91 18.90 8.04 -20.37
CA VAL A 91 19.47 9.14 -21.16
C VAL A 91 19.48 10.42 -20.34
N ASP A 92 20.54 11.20 -20.48
CA ASP A 92 20.65 12.54 -19.92
C ASP A 92 20.46 13.59 -21.02
N CYS A 93 19.78 14.67 -20.75
CA CYS A 93 19.75 15.81 -21.64
C CYS A 93 20.87 16.80 -21.26
N ARG A 94 21.83 17.05 -22.19
CA ARG A 94 22.95 17.94 -21.95
C ARG A 94 22.52 19.41 -21.76
N THR A 95 21.36 19.78 -22.31
CA THR A 95 20.83 21.14 -22.26
C THR A 95 20.07 21.42 -20.96
N CYS A 96 19.04 20.63 -20.63
CA CYS A 96 18.20 20.88 -19.46
C CYS A 96 18.68 20.12 -18.21
N LYS A 97 19.71 19.28 -18.34
CA LYS A 97 20.24 18.40 -17.28
C LYS A 97 19.22 17.41 -16.73
N GLY A 98 18.06 17.27 -17.39
CA GLY A 98 17.05 16.27 -17.04
C GLY A 98 17.54 14.87 -17.38
N ARG A 99 17.10 13.89 -16.56
CA ARG A 99 17.31 12.46 -16.75
C ARG A 99 16.00 11.79 -17.09
N PHE A 100 16.03 10.91 -18.08
CA PHE A 100 14.83 10.27 -18.59
C PHE A 100 15.10 8.78 -18.87
N ARG A 101 14.06 7.96 -18.78
CA ARG A 101 14.08 6.60 -19.28
C ARG A 101 14.05 6.66 -20.81
N ALA A 102 14.99 6.00 -21.47
CA ALA A 102 15.09 6.00 -22.93
C ALA A 102 13.90 5.29 -23.59
N ASP A 103 13.35 4.28 -22.92
CA ASP A 103 12.18 3.48 -23.36
C ASP A 103 10.82 4.15 -23.09
N LYS A 104 10.81 5.32 -22.42
CA LYS A 104 9.60 6.09 -22.04
C LYS A 104 9.73 7.58 -22.31
N LEU A 105 10.49 7.94 -23.35
CA LEU A 105 10.69 9.34 -23.74
C LEU A 105 9.38 10.01 -24.20
N GLU A 106 8.47 9.25 -24.78
CA GLU A 106 7.16 9.72 -25.24
C GLU A 106 6.25 10.16 -24.10
N ASP A 107 6.38 9.54 -22.92
CA ASP A 107 5.63 9.88 -21.71
C ASP A 107 6.24 11.06 -20.94
N ALA A 108 7.51 11.37 -21.21
CA ALA A 108 8.25 12.39 -20.49
C ALA A 108 8.01 13.79 -21.04
N ARG A 109 8.16 14.80 -20.19
CA ARG A 109 8.10 16.21 -20.57
C ARG A 109 9.44 16.89 -20.33
N CYS A 110 9.84 17.74 -21.28
CA CYS A 110 11.07 18.53 -21.12
C CYS A 110 10.89 19.57 -20.01
N PRO A 111 11.75 19.61 -18.96
CA PRO A 111 11.62 20.58 -17.87
C PRO A 111 11.68 22.04 -18.33
N GLN A 112 12.41 22.34 -19.41
CA GLN A 112 12.53 23.70 -19.96
C GLN A 112 11.43 24.02 -20.97
N LYS A 113 10.82 23.02 -21.61
CA LYS A 113 9.73 23.18 -22.57
C LYS A 113 8.67 22.07 -22.34
N PRO A 114 7.80 22.24 -21.33
CA PRO A 114 6.83 21.19 -20.95
C PRO A 114 5.85 20.76 -22.04
N SER A 115 5.69 21.57 -23.09
CA SER A 115 4.87 21.23 -24.26
C SER A 115 5.55 20.24 -25.23
N LYS A 116 6.83 19.92 -25.03
CA LYS A 116 7.61 19.01 -25.88
C LYS A 116 8.17 17.83 -25.08
N GLN A 117 8.35 16.73 -25.76
CA GLN A 117 9.08 15.57 -25.23
C GLN A 117 10.58 15.82 -25.21
N PRO A 118 11.36 15.12 -24.35
CA PRO A 118 12.80 15.17 -24.41
C PRO A 118 13.32 14.73 -25.80
N GLY A 119 14.25 15.48 -26.36
CA GLY A 119 14.78 15.24 -27.71
C GLY A 119 14.06 15.97 -28.83
N GLN A 120 12.83 16.47 -28.64
CA GLN A 120 12.05 17.13 -29.70
C GLN A 120 12.34 18.63 -29.88
N ALA A 121 12.99 19.27 -28.93
CA ALA A 121 13.37 20.67 -29.08
C ALA A 121 14.75 20.76 -29.79
N GLU A 122 14.91 21.70 -30.74
CA GLU A 122 16.17 21.90 -31.49
C GLU A 122 17.43 22.01 -30.61
N GLN A 123 17.28 22.51 -29.40
CA GLN A 123 18.38 22.66 -28.42
C GLN A 123 18.58 21.41 -27.54
N CYS A 124 17.72 20.41 -27.69
CA CYS A 124 17.76 19.24 -26.83
C CYS A 124 18.80 18.23 -27.32
N GLN A 125 19.83 17.98 -26.53
CA GLN A 125 20.89 17.02 -26.83
C GLN A 125 20.83 15.87 -25.82
N LEU A 126 20.24 14.75 -26.24
CA LEU A 126 20.25 13.52 -25.44
C LEU A 126 21.60 12.79 -25.59
N THR A 127 22.05 12.17 -24.51
CA THR A 127 23.19 11.25 -24.53
C THR A 127 22.78 9.92 -25.16
N GLU A 128 23.75 9.07 -25.47
CA GLU A 128 23.49 7.64 -25.69
C GLU A 128 22.84 7.02 -24.46
N ALA A 129 21.98 6.02 -24.69
CA ALA A 129 21.35 5.27 -23.62
C ALA A 129 22.39 4.41 -22.88
N ARG A 130 22.33 4.42 -21.55
CA ARG A 130 23.17 3.56 -20.71
C ARG A 130 22.29 2.83 -19.70
N ASN A 131 22.61 1.60 -19.39
CA ASN A 131 21.90 0.83 -18.38
C ASN A 131 22.20 1.37 -16.99
N PHE A 132 21.13 1.62 -16.22
CA PHE A 132 21.20 2.05 -14.83
C PHE A 132 20.54 0.99 -13.95
N ASN A 133 21.33 0.33 -13.08
CA ASN A 133 20.79 -0.65 -12.16
C ASN A 133 20.03 0.06 -11.02
N LEU A 134 18.80 -0.39 -10.77
CA LEU A 134 17.88 0.22 -9.81
C LEU A 134 18.14 -0.19 -8.36
N MET A 135 19.05 -1.13 -8.08
CA MET A 135 19.36 -1.51 -6.71
C MET A 135 20.23 -0.48 -6.01
N PHE A 136 19.87 -0.13 -4.77
CA PHE A 136 20.77 0.60 -3.88
C PHE A 136 21.89 -0.31 -3.39
N LYS A 137 23.13 0.17 -3.47
CA LYS A 137 24.34 -0.50 -2.98
C LYS A 137 24.82 0.17 -1.69
N THR A 138 25.34 -0.63 -0.79
CA THR A 138 26.08 -0.18 0.38
C THR A 138 27.19 -1.17 0.71
N HIS A 139 27.96 -0.91 1.75
CA HIS A 139 29.06 -1.77 2.18
C HIS A 139 28.78 -2.27 3.60
N MET A 140 29.13 -3.52 3.86
CA MET A 140 29.06 -4.12 5.19
C MET A 140 30.48 -4.41 5.69
N GLY A 141 30.83 -3.82 6.83
CA GLY A 141 32.17 -3.88 7.41
C GLY A 141 32.88 -2.52 7.41
N ALA A 142 34.14 -2.51 7.85
CA ALA A 142 34.91 -1.27 8.07
C ALA A 142 35.54 -0.69 6.80
N LEU A 143 35.65 -1.48 5.72
CA LEU A 143 36.29 -1.07 4.47
C LEU A 143 35.31 -1.11 3.31
N GLU A 144 35.35 -0.10 2.45
CA GLU A 144 34.57 -0.01 1.23
C GLU A 144 35.27 -0.77 0.09
N GLU A 145 35.35 -2.09 0.20
CA GLU A 145 35.92 -2.96 -0.82
C GLU A 145 34.82 -3.63 -1.63
N SER A 146 35.14 -4.08 -2.84
CA SER A 146 34.20 -4.80 -3.70
C SER A 146 33.62 -6.07 -3.05
N ALA A 147 34.41 -6.72 -2.20
CA ALA A 147 34.00 -7.91 -1.44
C ALA A 147 32.98 -7.61 -0.32
N SER A 148 32.86 -6.35 0.11
CA SER A 148 31.93 -5.93 1.18
C SER A 148 30.61 -5.37 0.66
N VAL A 149 30.39 -5.36 -0.65
CA VAL A 149 29.17 -4.84 -1.29
C VAL A 149 27.95 -5.67 -0.88
N VAL A 150 26.93 -4.98 -0.35
CA VAL A 150 25.59 -5.52 -0.12
C VAL A 150 24.55 -4.61 -0.76
N TYR A 151 23.35 -5.13 -0.94
CA TYR A 151 22.26 -4.39 -1.58
C TYR A 151 21.09 -4.22 -0.61
N LEU A 152 20.42 -3.08 -0.67
CA LEU A 152 19.08 -2.98 -0.12
C LEU A 152 18.12 -3.74 -1.03
N ARG A 153 17.30 -4.64 -0.48
CA ARG A 153 16.43 -5.49 -1.29
C ARG A 153 15.48 -4.67 -2.17
N PRO A 154 15.39 -4.94 -3.48
CA PRO A 154 14.47 -4.27 -4.39
C PRO A 154 13.06 -4.86 -4.36
N GLU A 155 12.88 -6.02 -3.70
CA GLU A 155 11.62 -6.74 -3.52
C GLU A 155 11.69 -7.66 -2.30
N THR A 156 10.53 -8.11 -1.83
CA THR A 156 10.43 -9.02 -0.69
C THR A 156 10.41 -10.50 -1.07
N ALA A 157 10.18 -10.84 -2.35
CA ALA A 157 10.05 -12.21 -2.86
C ALA A 157 11.24 -13.11 -2.52
N GLN A 158 12.45 -12.63 -2.76
CA GLN A 158 13.66 -13.46 -2.64
C GLN A 158 13.91 -13.95 -1.21
N GLY A 159 13.51 -13.13 -0.21
CA GLY A 159 13.53 -13.54 1.18
C GLY A 159 12.65 -14.75 1.47
N ILE A 160 11.55 -14.88 0.75
CA ILE A 160 10.63 -16.02 0.87
C ILE A 160 11.26 -17.27 0.25
N PHE A 161 11.80 -17.17 -0.98
CA PHE A 161 12.38 -18.31 -1.69
C PHE A 161 13.56 -18.93 -0.96
N VAL A 162 14.49 -18.13 -0.44
CA VAL A 162 15.65 -18.64 0.31
C VAL A 162 15.27 -19.27 1.65
N ASN A 163 14.08 -18.96 2.18
CA ASN A 163 13.53 -19.53 3.40
C ASN A 163 12.49 -20.64 3.18
N PHE A 164 12.23 -21.03 1.93
CA PHE A 164 11.20 -22.03 1.60
C PHE A 164 11.31 -23.29 2.47
N LEU A 165 12.46 -23.96 2.48
CA LEU A 165 12.65 -25.18 3.27
C LEU A 165 12.64 -24.92 4.78
N ASN A 166 13.16 -23.78 5.24
CA ASN A 166 13.17 -23.43 6.66
C ASN A 166 11.73 -23.35 7.19
N VAL A 167 10.83 -22.66 6.46
CA VAL A 167 9.43 -22.52 6.85
C VAL A 167 8.69 -23.84 6.67
N GLN A 168 8.85 -24.50 5.52
CA GLN A 168 8.19 -25.77 5.21
C GLN A 168 8.46 -26.83 6.30
N GLN A 169 9.73 -26.96 6.72
CA GLN A 169 10.13 -27.97 7.70
C GLN A 169 9.73 -27.60 9.13
N SER A 170 9.96 -26.34 9.54
CA SER A 170 9.66 -25.88 10.89
C SER A 170 8.16 -25.89 11.19
N MET A 171 7.34 -25.53 10.20
CA MET A 171 5.88 -25.49 10.31
C MET A 171 5.22 -26.80 9.85
N ARG A 172 6.00 -27.77 9.32
CA ARG A 172 5.52 -29.06 8.79
C ARG A 172 4.48 -28.89 7.69
N GLN A 173 4.60 -27.82 6.91
CA GLN A 173 3.66 -27.55 5.82
C GLN A 173 3.80 -28.55 4.69
N LYS A 174 2.67 -28.83 4.06
CA LYS A 174 2.58 -29.67 2.86
C LYS A 174 2.21 -28.78 1.66
N VAL A 175 2.77 -29.10 0.50
CA VAL A 175 2.34 -28.44 -0.75
C VAL A 175 0.91 -28.92 -1.08
N PRO A 176 -0.06 -28.02 -1.38
CA PRO A 176 0.14 -26.57 -1.57
C PRO A 176 0.18 -25.77 -0.25
N PHE A 177 1.10 -24.82 -0.14
CA PHE A 177 1.14 -23.85 0.96
C PHE A 177 1.83 -22.57 0.51
N GLY A 178 1.61 -21.47 1.25
CA GLY A 178 2.20 -20.18 0.98
C GLY A 178 3.08 -19.63 2.10
N ILE A 179 3.92 -18.69 1.77
CA ILE A 179 4.68 -17.87 2.72
C ILE A 179 4.42 -16.40 2.39
N ALA A 180 3.99 -15.64 3.38
CA ALA A 180 3.61 -14.24 3.25
C ALA A 180 4.52 -13.33 4.06
N GLN A 181 4.81 -12.14 3.54
CA GLN A 181 5.67 -11.15 4.17
C GLN A 181 5.17 -9.73 3.90
N ILE A 182 5.30 -8.86 4.90
CA ILE A 182 5.19 -7.41 4.74
C ILE A 182 6.55 -6.80 5.01
N GLY A 183 7.07 -6.00 4.11
CA GLY A 183 8.38 -5.40 4.35
C GLY A 183 8.77 -4.30 3.39
N LYS A 184 9.74 -3.50 3.82
CA LYS A 184 10.36 -2.45 3.01
C LYS A 184 11.13 -3.03 1.83
N ALA A 185 11.01 -2.35 0.68
CA ALA A 185 11.81 -2.55 -0.51
C ALA A 185 12.31 -1.21 -1.05
N PHE A 186 13.39 -1.24 -1.84
CA PHE A 186 14.12 -0.04 -2.24
C PHE A 186 14.47 -0.11 -3.71
N ARG A 187 14.06 0.90 -4.48
CA ARG A 187 14.40 1.01 -5.91
C ARG A 187 14.87 2.42 -6.22
N ASN A 188 16.08 2.55 -6.73
CA ASN A 188 16.64 3.84 -7.10
C ASN A 188 16.01 4.35 -8.40
N GLU A 189 14.71 4.63 -8.37
CA GLU A 189 13.89 5.05 -9.50
C GLU A 189 14.46 6.29 -10.20
N ILE A 190 14.55 6.26 -11.53
CA ILE A 190 15.02 7.37 -12.36
C ILE A 190 13.95 8.45 -12.46
N THR A 191 12.70 8.04 -12.69
CA THR A 191 11.52 8.91 -12.83
C THR A 191 10.49 8.60 -11.76
N PRO A 192 10.81 8.87 -10.49
CA PRO A 192 9.85 8.73 -9.41
C PRO A 192 8.79 9.82 -9.53
N GLY A 193 7.60 9.62 -8.93
CA GLY A 193 6.58 10.66 -8.98
C GLY A 193 5.18 10.18 -8.64
N ASN A 194 4.24 11.10 -8.88
CA ASN A 194 2.83 10.90 -8.58
C ASN A 194 2.59 10.59 -7.09
N PHE A 195 3.13 11.48 -6.22
CA PHE A 195 3.00 11.37 -4.78
C PHE A 195 3.59 10.04 -4.27
N ILE A 196 2.84 9.25 -3.49
CA ILE A 196 3.27 7.94 -2.98
C ILE A 196 3.06 6.78 -3.97
N PHE A 197 2.71 7.05 -5.23
CA PHE A 197 2.50 6.01 -6.24
C PHE A 197 3.81 5.33 -6.68
N ARG A 198 4.88 6.12 -6.92
CA ARG A 198 6.22 5.62 -7.28
C ARG A 198 7.29 6.30 -6.46
N THR A 199 7.81 5.57 -5.50
CA THR A 199 8.76 6.05 -4.49
C THR A 199 10.03 5.21 -4.51
N ARG A 200 11.13 5.73 -3.94
CA ARG A 200 12.39 5.02 -3.84
C ARG A 200 12.47 4.05 -2.69
N GLU A 201 11.71 4.31 -1.65
CA GLU A 201 11.50 3.45 -0.50
C GLU A 201 9.99 3.21 -0.38
N PHE A 202 9.56 1.95 -0.37
CA PHE A 202 8.16 1.57 -0.33
C PHE A 202 7.98 0.28 0.47
N GLU A 203 6.75 -0.12 0.68
CA GLU A 203 6.42 -1.34 1.41
C GLU A 203 5.61 -2.28 0.54
N GLN A 204 6.05 -3.56 0.46
CA GLN A 204 5.32 -4.62 -0.23
C GLN A 204 4.64 -5.53 0.79
N MET A 205 3.46 -5.99 0.43
CA MET A 205 2.74 -7.09 1.07
C MET A 205 2.72 -8.21 0.04
N GLU A 206 3.48 -9.27 0.27
CA GLU A 206 3.80 -10.26 -0.75
C GLU A 206 3.62 -11.66 -0.23
N MET A 207 3.07 -12.54 -1.07
CA MET A 207 2.88 -13.95 -0.78
C MET A 207 3.34 -14.79 -1.97
N GLN A 208 4.09 -15.86 -1.67
CA GLN A 208 4.52 -16.87 -2.62
C GLN A 208 3.85 -18.19 -2.26
N PHE A 209 2.97 -18.70 -3.12
CA PHE A 209 2.20 -19.92 -2.92
C PHE A 209 2.80 -21.04 -3.72
N PHE A 210 3.28 -22.08 -3.03
CA PHE A 210 3.98 -23.22 -3.60
C PHE A 210 3.00 -24.33 -3.94
N VAL A 211 3.01 -24.79 -5.19
CA VAL A 211 2.04 -25.77 -5.71
C VAL A 211 2.73 -26.92 -6.46
N GLU A 212 2.05 -28.07 -6.60
CA GLU A 212 2.53 -29.16 -7.45
C GLU A 212 2.55 -28.72 -8.92
N PRO A 213 3.64 -29.00 -9.66
CA PRO A 213 3.71 -28.71 -11.09
C PRO A 213 2.53 -29.33 -11.86
N GLY A 214 1.89 -28.52 -12.72
CA GLY A 214 0.70 -28.91 -13.46
C GLY A 214 -0.63 -28.51 -12.81
N THR A 215 -0.63 -28.10 -11.54
CA THR A 215 -1.81 -27.52 -10.85
C THR A 215 -1.79 -25.99 -10.82
N ASP A 216 -0.70 -25.41 -11.25
CA ASP A 216 -0.36 -23.99 -11.14
C ASP A 216 -1.40 -23.06 -11.77
N MET A 217 -1.94 -23.40 -12.95
CA MET A 217 -2.92 -22.52 -13.61
C MET A 217 -4.27 -22.47 -12.85
N ALA A 218 -4.69 -23.56 -12.22
CA ALA A 218 -5.90 -23.56 -11.40
C ALA A 218 -5.75 -22.67 -10.16
N TRP A 219 -4.58 -22.76 -9.49
CA TRP A 219 -4.24 -21.89 -8.36
C TRP A 219 -4.08 -20.44 -8.76
N PHE A 220 -3.51 -20.17 -9.94
CA PHE A 220 -3.36 -18.82 -10.48
C PHE A 220 -4.72 -18.14 -10.67
N GLU A 221 -5.70 -18.81 -11.29
CA GLU A 221 -7.04 -18.24 -11.45
C GLU A 221 -7.77 -18.06 -10.10
N GLN A 222 -7.57 -18.98 -9.16
CA GLN A 222 -8.14 -18.84 -7.82
C GLN A 222 -7.55 -17.62 -7.08
N TRP A 223 -6.22 -17.44 -7.09
CA TRP A 223 -5.57 -16.31 -6.45
C TRP A 223 -5.96 -14.99 -7.09
N LYS A 224 -6.04 -14.92 -8.40
CA LYS A 224 -6.54 -13.75 -9.11
C LYS A 224 -7.91 -13.30 -8.57
N GLN A 225 -8.85 -14.22 -8.42
CA GLN A 225 -10.19 -13.91 -7.92
C GLN A 225 -10.16 -13.46 -6.46
N LEU A 226 -9.46 -14.16 -5.59
CA LEU A 226 -9.32 -13.83 -4.17
C LEU A 226 -8.69 -12.44 -3.95
N ARG A 227 -7.75 -12.04 -4.83
CA ARG A 227 -7.14 -10.71 -4.72
C ARG A 227 -8.10 -9.59 -5.10
N MET A 228 -8.88 -9.76 -6.15
CA MET A 228 -9.93 -8.79 -6.50
C MET A 228 -10.95 -8.63 -5.37
N GLU A 229 -11.42 -9.75 -4.80
CA GLU A 229 -12.37 -9.74 -3.68
C GLU A 229 -11.80 -9.00 -2.45
N TRP A 230 -10.51 -9.15 -2.18
CA TRP A 230 -9.86 -8.42 -1.09
C TRP A 230 -9.86 -6.90 -1.31
N HIS A 231 -9.58 -6.43 -2.52
CA HIS A 231 -9.63 -5.00 -2.84
C HIS A 231 -11.04 -4.42 -2.71
N LEU A 232 -12.05 -5.18 -3.14
CA LEU A 232 -13.46 -4.81 -2.94
C LEU A 232 -13.82 -4.74 -1.44
N ALA A 233 -13.34 -5.70 -0.64
CA ALA A 233 -13.57 -5.73 0.80
C ALA A 233 -12.85 -4.60 1.58
N LEU A 234 -11.85 -3.94 0.98
CA LEU A 234 -11.27 -2.70 1.51
C LEU A 234 -12.15 -1.48 1.25
N GLY A 235 -13.21 -1.62 0.45
CA GLY A 235 -14.11 -0.55 0.05
C GLY A 235 -13.68 0.20 -1.21
N LEU A 236 -12.78 -0.37 -2.04
CA LEU A 236 -12.51 0.21 -3.35
C LEU A 236 -13.69 -0.02 -4.30
N SER A 237 -14.07 1.01 -5.03
CA SER A 237 -15.20 0.96 -5.97
C SER A 237 -14.97 -0.02 -7.11
N PRO A 238 -15.92 -0.94 -7.39
CA PRO A 238 -15.77 -1.92 -8.46
C PRO A 238 -15.61 -1.28 -9.85
N GLU A 239 -16.17 -0.08 -10.06
CA GLU A 239 -16.05 0.66 -11.32
C GLU A 239 -14.63 1.18 -11.56
N ARG A 240 -13.83 1.29 -10.50
CA ARG A 240 -12.43 1.73 -10.53
C ARG A 240 -11.44 0.58 -10.57
N LEU A 241 -11.90 -0.67 -10.48
CA LEU A 241 -11.04 -1.85 -10.47
C LEU A 241 -11.22 -2.65 -11.76
N LYS A 242 -10.13 -3.14 -12.33
CA LYS A 242 -10.17 -4.11 -13.43
C LYS A 242 -8.93 -4.99 -13.44
N PHE A 243 -9.03 -6.14 -14.08
CA PHE A 243 -7.86 -6.96 -14.42
C PHE A 243 -7.20 -6.44 -15.70
N HIS A 244 -5.88 -6.43 -15.70
CA HIS A 244 -5.05 -6.31 -16.88
C HIS A 244 -4.26 -7.60 -17.05
N GLN A 245 -4.53 -8.37 -18.10
CA GLN A 245 -3.79 -9.57 -18.42
C GLN A 245 -2.56 -9.20 -19.23
N HIS A 246 -1.40 -9.67 -18.82
CA HIS A 246 -0.16 -9.46 -19.57
C HIS A 246 -0.16 -10.26 -20.87
N THR A 247 0.18 -9.60 -21.95
CA THR A 247 0.50 -10.24 -23.23
C THR A 247 1.87 -10.89 -23.17
N THR A 248 2.19 -11.75 -24.12
CA THR A 248 3.51 -12.43 -24.20
C THR A 248 4.68 -11.44 -24.17
N GLY A 249 4.51 -10.24 -24.73
CA GLY A 249 5.56 -9.21 -24.75
C GLY A 249 5.71 -8.42 -23.44
N GLU A 250 4.71 -8.48 -22.55
CA GLU A 250 4.73 -7.81 -21.24
C GLU A 250 5.20 -8.73 -20.11
N LEU A 251 5.18 -10.06 -20.35
CA LEU A 251 5.58 -11.03 -19.34
C LEU A 251 7.03 -10.84 -18.91
N ALA A 252 7.27 -10.79 -17.61
CA ALA A 252 8.61 -10.88 -17.06
C ALA A 252 9.24 -12.24 -17.43
N HIS A 253 10.57 -12.27 -17.56
CA HIS A 253 11.32 -13.46 -18.01
C HIS A 253 11.11 -14.72 -17.15
N TYR A 254 10.67 -14.55 -15.91
CA TYR A 254 10.37 -15.62 -14.95
C TYR A 254 8.90 -16.06 -14.97
N ALA A 255 8.01 -15.29 -15.58
CA ALA A 255 6.57 -15.50 -15.49
C ALA A 255 6.03 -16.33 -16.65
N ARG A 256 5.19 -17.32 -16.36
CA ARG A 256 4.42 -18.12 -17.32
C ARG A 256 3.08 -17.48 -17.67
N ALA A 257 2.49 -16.77 -16.71
CA ALA A 257 1.28 -15.97 -16.85
C ALA A 257 1.30 -14.86 -15.80
N ALA A 258 0.68 -13.73 -16.10
CA ALA A 258 0.57 -12.61 -15.18
C ALA A 258 -0.74 -11.84 -15.39
N PHE A 259 -1.29 -11.35 -14.27
CA PHE A 259 -2.35 -10.35 -14.24
C PHE A 259 -1.99 -9.26 -13.26
N ASP A 260 -2.41 -8.03 -13.58
CA ASP A 260 -2.45 -6.95 -12.61
C ASP A 260 -3.89 -6.66 -12.20
N VAL A 261 -4.10 -6.42 -10.92
CA VAL A 261 -5.26 -5.67 -10.46
C VAL A 261 -4.91 -4.20 -10.63
N THR A 262 -5.65 -3.51 -11.48
CA THR A 262 -5.46 -2.08 -11.75
C THR A 262 -6.58 -1.27 -11.15
N PHE A 263 -6.23 -0.06 -10.67
CA PHE A 263 -7.16 0.91 -10.12
C PHE A 263 -7.11 2.22 -10.92
N ASP A 264 -8.27 2.81 -11.19
CA ASP A 264 -8.38 4.11 -11.84
C ASP A 264 -8.16 5.25 -10.84
N PHE A 265 -6.97 5.83 -10.88
CA PHE A 265 -6.63 7.01 -10.09
C PHE A 265 -7.22 8.31 -10.64
N GLY A 266 -7.79 8.26 -11.85
CA GLY A 266 -8.30 9.44 -12.56
C GLY A 266 -7.21 10.36 -13.09
N GLY A 267 -7.64 11.49 -13.68
CA GLY A 267 -6.74 12.51 -14.21
C GLY A 267 -5.72 11.97 -15.22
N THR A 268 -4.48 12.43 -15.11
CA THR A 268 -3.39 11.99 -16.00
C THR A 268 -2.81 10.62 -15.63
N LEU A 269 -3.09 10.11 -14.43
CA LEU A 269 -2.58 8.82 -13.98
C LEU A 269 -3.39 7.65 -14.53
N GLY A 270 -4.72 7.79 -14.62
CA GLY A 270 -5.63 6.78 -15.16
C GLY A 270 -5.53 5.44 -14.41
N PHE A 271 -5.74 4.35 -15.15
CA PHE A 271 -5.60 2.99 -14.63
C PHE A 271 -4.14 2.62 -14.44
N GLN A 272 -3.78 2.24 -13.22
CA GLN A 272 -2.44 1.78 -12.86
C GLN A 272 -2.51 0.53 -12.00
N GLU A 273 -1.49 -0.30 -12.10
CA GLU A 273 -1.30 -1.48 -11.26
C GLU A 273 -1.22 -1.12 -9.78
N ILE A 274 -1.99 -1.82 -8.95
CA ILE A 274 -1.91 -1.79 -7.49
C ILE A 274 -1.48 -3.12 -6.89
N GLU A 275 -1.69 -4.23 -7.62
CA GLU A 275 -1.25 -5.58 -7.23
C GLU A 275 -0.97 -6.42 -8.48
N GLY A 276 0.13 -7.18 -8.48
CA GLY A 276 0.45 -8.20 -9.47
C GLY A 276 0.12 -9.60 -8.96
N VAL A 277 -0.39 -10.47 -9.85
CA VAL A 277 -0.55 -11.91 -9.63
C VAL A 277 0.19 -12.64 -10.74
N HIS A 278 1.21 -13.43 -10.37
CA HIS A 278 2.12 -14.06 -11.33
C HIS A 278 2.23 -15.56 -11.12
N ASN A 279 2.18 -16.33 -12.20
CA ASN A 279 2.65 -17.70 -12.22
C ASN A 279 4.14 -17.70 -12.58
N ARG A 280 5.01 -17.90 -11.59
CA ARG A 280 6.47 -17.86 -11.73
C ARG A 280 7.09 -19.22 -12.12
N GLY A 281 6.26 -20.29 -12.16
CA GLY A 281 6.78 -21.65 -12.35
C GLY A 281 7.78 -22.02 -11.25
N ASP A 282 8.83 -22.73 -11.61
CA ASP A 282 9.93 -23.13 -10.70
C ASP A 282 11.17 -22.24 -10.81
N PHE A 283 11.10 -21.14 -11.54
CA PHE A 283 12.24 -20.29 -11.88
C PHE A 283 13.11 -19.94 -10.65
N ASP A 284 12.51 -19.32 -9.64
CA ASP A 284 13.26 -18.82 -8.49
C ASP A 284 13.89 -19.95 -7.68
N LEU A 285 13.13 -21.01 -7.38
CA LEU A 285 13.66 -22.15 -6.64
C LEU A 285 14.78 -22.87 -7.42
N SER A 286 14.65 -23.00 -8.74
CA SER A 286 15.68 -23.54 -9.63
C SER A 286 16.96 -22.70 -9.59
N GLN A 287 16.85 -21.37 -9.71
CA GLN A 287 17.97 -20.46 -9.64
C GLN A 287 18.67 -20.53 -8.28
N HIS A 288 17.92 -20.46 -7.17
CA HIS A 288 18.51 -20.56 -5.84
C HIS A 288 19.14 -21.93 -5.59
N GLN A 289 18.56 -23.01 -6.07
CA GLN A 289 19.16 -24.35 -6.02
C GLN A 289 20.49 -24.40 -6.74
N GLN A 290 20.55 -23.86 -7.98
CA GLN A 290 21.75 -23.82 -8.79
C GLN A 290 22.86 -22.99 -8.13
N PHE A 291 22.55 -21.77 -7.70
CA PHE A 291 23.53 -20.85 -7.14
C PHE A 291 24.01 -21.22 -5.74
N SER A 292 23.16 -21.83 -4.93
CA SER A 292 23.52 -22.25 -3.57
C SER A 292 24.13 -23.65 -3.49
N GLY A 293 23.87 -24.52 -4.47
CA GLY A 293 24.17 -25.93 -4.44
C GLY A 293 23.30 -26.74 -3.46
N LYS A 294 22.25 -26.13 -2.90
CA LYS A 294 21.31 -26.77 -1.97
C LYS A 294 20.08 -27.24 -2.71
N LYS A 295 19.65 -28.50 -2.48
CA LYS A 295 18.39 -29.00 -3.03
C LYS A 295 17.20 -28.30 -2.36
N LEU A 296 16.35 -27.69 -3.15
CA LEU A 296 15.11 -27.00 -2.72
C LEU A 296 13.86 -27.81 -3.11
N GLU A 297 14.01 -29.11 -3.42
CA GLU A 297 12.92 -29.99 -3.76
C GLU A 297 12.03 -30.26 -2.56
N TYR A 298 10.72 -30.24 -2.77
CA TYR A 298 9.74 -30.77 -1.85
C TYR A 298 9.64 -32.30 -2.00
N TYR A 299 9.53 -33.00 -0.88
CA TYR A 299 9.27 -34.45 -0.87
C TYR A 299 7.83 -34.72 -0.47
N ASP A 300 7.03 -35.12 -1.45
CA ASP A 300 5.66 -35.60 -1.24
C ASP A 300 5.70 -37.06 -0.80
N GLN A 301 5.66 -37.25 0.52
CA GLN A 301 5.76 -38.59 1.14
C GLN A 301 4.61 -39.52 0.74
N PRO A 302 3.32 -39.13 0.72
CA PRO A 302 2.22 -39.97 0.29
C PRO A 302 2.38 -40.56 -1.11
N ASN A 303 2.89 -39.76 -2.05
CA ASN A 303 3.06 -40.15 -3.45
C ASN A 303 4.49 -40.60 -3.78
N ASN A 304 5.40 -40.60 -2.80
CA ASN A 304 6.83 -40.89 -2.96
C ASN A 304 7.48 -40.14 -4.12
N LYS A 305 7.13 -38.85 -4.27
CA LYS A 305 7.62 -37.97 -5.35
C LYS A 305 8.51 -36.84 -4.79
N ARG A 306 9.49 -36.43 -5.61
CA ARG A 306 10.28 -35.23 -5.36
C ARG A 306 10.12 -34.29 -6.55
N TYR A 307 9.91 -33.01 -6.27
CA TYR A 307 9.78 -31.98 -7.28
C TYR A 307 10.13 -30.61 -6.72
N LEU A 308 10.54 -29.69 -7.60
CA LEU A 308 10.54 -28.27 -7.29
C LEU A 308 9.10 -27.76 -7.43
N PRO A 309 8.50 -27.17 -6.39
CA PRO A 309 7.19 -26.57 -6.52
C PRO A 309 7.16 -25.45 -7.54
N TYR A 310 6.02 -25.30 -8.22
CA TYR A 310 5.72 -24.08 -8.96
C TYR A 310 5.19 -23.03 -7.99
N VAL A 311 5.34 -21.75 -8.37
CA VAL A 311 5.02 -20.65 -7.48
C VAL A 311 3.98 -19.74 -8.10
N ILE A 312 2.92 -19.44 -7.33
CA ILE A 312 1.98 -18.38 -7.61
C ILE A 312 2.28 -17.22 -6.66
N GLU A 313 2.64 -16.10 -7.22
CA GLU A 313 2.92 -14.86 -6.50
C GLU A 313 1.70 -13.97 -6.43
N THR A 314 1.48 -13.32 -5.31
CA THR A 314 0.68 -12.10 -5.21
C THR A 314 1.52 -11.02 -4.54
N SER A 315 1.67 -9.87 -5.20
CA SER A 315 2.50 -8.78 -4.71
C SER A 315 1.76 -7.46 -4.80
N VAL A 316 1.46 -6.86 -3.66
CA VAL A 316 0.72 -5.61 -3.55
C VAL A 316 1.56 -4.53 -2.89
N GLY A 317 1.62 -3.34 -3.50
CA GLY A 317 2.27 -2.17 -2.93
C GLY A 317 1.40 -1.54 -1.84
N ALA A 318 1.83 -1.59 -0.57
CA ALA A 318 1.07 -0.98 0.54
C ALA A 318 0.84 0.52 0.31
N ASP A 319 1.82 1.21 -0.25
CA ASP A 319 1.75 2.64 -0.57
C ASP A 319 0.75 2.92 -1.69
N ARG A 320 0.74 2.10 -2.75
CA ARG A 320 -0.22 2.23 -3.87
C ARG A 320 -1.65 1.97 -3.43
N VAL A 321 -1.90 0.95 -2.61
CA VAL A 321 -3.25 0.67 -2.07
C VAL A 321 -3.68 1.76 -1.10
N THR A 322 -2.77 2.31 -0.29
CA THR A 322 -3.07 3.47 0.56
C THR A 322 -3.49 4.68 -0.28
N LEU A 323 -2.78 4.95 -1.38
CA LEU A 323 -3.16 6.01 -2.31
C LEU A 323 -4.51 5.73 -2.98
N ALA A 324 -4.73 4.49 -3.45
CA ALA A 324 -6.01 4.08 -4.04
C ALA A 324 -7.18 4.27 -3.06
N ALA A 325 -7.00 3.89 -1.79
CA ALA A 325 -8.00 4.10 -0.75
C ALA A 325 -8.30 5.59 -0.51
N LEU A 326 -7.27 6.45 -0.49
CA LEU A 326 -7.44 7.90 -0.34
C LEU A 326 -8.14 8.53 -1.55
N VAL A 327 -7.74 8.17 -2.78
CA VAL A 327 -8.36 8.65 -4.02
C VAL A 327 -9.81 8.19 -4.13
N ASN A 328 -10.07 6.93 -3.79
CA ASN A 328 -11.42 6.36 -3.80
C ASN A 328 -12.35 7.04 -2.79
N ALA A 329 -11.79 7.43 -1.63
CA ALA A 329 -12.54 8.01 -0.52
C ALA A 329 -12.79 9.52 -0.68
N TYR A 330 -11.98 10.23 -1.48
CA TYR A 330 -12.07 11.67 -1.60
C TYR A 330 -13.32 12.11 -2.35
N ARG A 331 -14.10 12.98 -1.73
CA ARG A 331 -15.27 13.60 -2.35
C ARG A 331 -15.56 14.98 -1.79
N GLU A 332 -16.14 15.82 -2.61
CA GLU A 332 -16.68 17.14 -2.24
C GLU A 332 -18.20 17.05 -2.33
N GLU A 333 -18.90 17.40 -1.26
CA GLU A 333 -20.35 17.28 -1.17
C GLU A 333 -20.97 18.62 -0.80
N THR A 334 -22.15 18.90 -1.37
CA THR A 334 -23.00 19.99 -0.92
C THR A 334 -24.06 19.43 0.02
N VAL A 335 -24.12 19.94 1.23
CA VAL A 335 -25.12 19.52 2.22
C VAL A 335 -26.32 20.44 2.10
N ALA A 336 -27.52 19.88 1.98
CA ALA A 336 -28.74 20.65 1.88
C ALA A 336 -28.92 21.58 3.09
N GLY A 337 -29.11 22.86 2.84
CA GLY A 337 -29.27 23.89 3.88
C GLY A 337 -27.96 24.49 4.43
N GLU A 338 -26.81 24.14 3.85
CA GLU A 338 -25.52 24.74 4.19
C GLU A 338 -24.98 25.52 2.98
N ASP A 339 -24.45 26.74 3.21
CA ASP A 339 -23.88 27.58 2.16
C ASP A 339 -22.51 27.10 1.69
N GLU A 340 -21.80 26.35 2.52
CA GLU A 340 -20.47 25.80 2.22
C GLU A 340 -20.52 24.30 2.04
N GLY A 341 -19.91 23.80 0.96
CA GLY A 341 -19.69 22.38 0.73
C GLY A 341 -18.77 21.75 1.80
N ARG A 342 -18.79 20.43 1.92
CA ARG A 342 -17.86 19.70 2.78
C ARG A 342 -16.90 18.82 1.96
N VAL A 343 -15.66 18.72 2.41
CA VAL A 343 -14.70 17.73 1.94
C VAL A 343 -14.80 16.51 2.86
N VAL A 344 -14.91 15.34 2.26
CA VAL A 344 -15.06 14.07 2.99
C VAL A 344 -14.05 13.05 2.45
N LEU A 345 -13.35 12.38 3.36
CA LEU A 345 -12.73 11.11 3.06
C LEU A 345 -13.66 9.96 3.47
N GLY A 346 -14.40 9.42 2.49
CA GLY A 346 -15.31 8.29 2.69
C GLY A 346 -14.56 6.95 2.86
N LEU A 347 -13.55 6.91 3.73
CA LEU A 347 -12.79 5.69 4.00
C LEU A 347 -13.70 4.61 4.57
N HIS A 348 -13.54 3.39 4.07
CA HIS A 348 -14.23 2.24 4.62
C HIS A 348 -13.92 2.13 6.14
N HIS A 349 -14.93 1.87 6.95
CA HIS A 349 -14.82 1.92 8.43
C HIS A 349 -13.68 1.02 8.97
N ARG A 350 -13.37 -0.09 8.31
CA ARG A 350 -12.30 -1.00 8.72
C ARG A 350 -10.90 -0.41 8.56
N ILE A 351 -10.68 0.48 7.57
CA ILE A 351 -9.37 1.08 7.32
C ILE A 351 -9.26 2.52 7.83
N ALA A 352 -10.38 3.18 8.20
CA ALA A 352 -10.36 4.53 8.75
C ALA A 352 -9.35 4.65 9.91
N PRO A 353 -8.48 5.69 9.92
CA PRO A 353 -7.45 5.85 10.95
C PRO A 353 -8.03 6.10 12.34
N ILE A 354 -9.07 6.92 12.43
CA ILE A 354 -9.86 7.17 13.63
C ILE A 354 -11.21 6.47 13.46
N LYS A 355 -11.62 5.67 14.42
CA LYS A 355 -12.89 4.91 14.35
C LYS A 355 -14.08 5.71 14.85
N ALA A 356 -13.85 6.54 15.87
CA ALA A 356 -14.86 7.40 16.43
C ALA A 356 -14.24 8.67 17.02
N ALA A 357 -14.95 9.80 16.93
CA ALA A 357 -14.56 11.05 17.58
C ALA A 357 -15.62 11.50 18.58
N ILE A 358 -15.19 11.94 19.75
CA ILE A 358 -16.05 12.27 20.89
C ILE A 358 -16.00 13.77 21.16
N PHE A 359 -17.19 14.41 21.22
CA PHE A 359 -17.33 15.84 21.34
C PHE A 359 -18.29 16.21 22.50
N PRO A 360 -17.83 16.83 23.60
CA PRO A 360 -18.74 17.53 24.50
C PRO A 360 -19.31 18.75 23.76
N LEU A 361 -20.63 18.91 23.72
CA LEU A 361 -21.26 20.05 23.04
C LEU A 361 -20.81 21.38 23.63
N THR A 362 -20.68 21.43 24.96
CA THR A 362 -20.16 22.56 25.73
C THR A 362 -19.05 22.14 26.69
N LYS A 363 -18.25 23.13 27.16
CA LYS A 363 -17.20 22.91 28.17
C LYS A 363 -17.68 22.97 29.60
N LYS A 364 -18.98 22.77 29.83
CA LYS A 364 -19.65 22.96 31.13
C LYS A 364 -20.50 21.74 31.47
N ASP A 365 -21.08 21.78 32.64
CA ASP A 365 -22.17 20.90 33.12
C ASP A 365 -21.81 19.39 33.05
N GLY A 366 -20.54 19.03 33.30
CA GLY A 366 -20.10 17.62 33.34
C GLY A 366 -19.97 16.94 31.98
N GLN A 367 -20.23 17.63 30.86
CA GLN A 367 -20.13 17.07 29.53
C GLN A 367 -18.68 16.63 29.17
N PRO A 368 -17.61 17.45 29.45
CA PRO A 368 -16.24 17.00 29.23
C PRO A 368 -15.85 15.78 30.07
N ASP A 369 -16.34 15.69 31.31
CA ASP A 369 -16.04 14.57 32.20
C ASP A 369 -16.64 13.26 31.68
N LEU A 370 -17.89 13.30 31.21
CA LEU A 370 -18.55 12.16 30.57
C LEU A 370 -17.84 11.78 29.27
N ALA A 371 -17.49 12.75 28.41
CA ALA A 371 -16.79 12.54 27.18
C ALA A 371 -15.43 11.87 27.43
N ASN A 372 -14.65 12.34 28.41
CA ASN A 372 -13.35 11.74 28.75
C ASN A 372 -13.49 10.31 29.31
N ARG A 373 -14.53 10.00 30.06
CA ARG A 373 -14.81 8.62 30.49
C ARG A 373 -15.09 7.71 29.31
N ILE A 374 -15.91 8.16 28.35
CA ILE A 374 -16.19 7.41 27.11
C ILE A 374 -14.93 7.20 26.27
N VAL A 375 -14.11 8.25 26.09
CA VAL A 375 -12.81 8.12 25.40
C VAL A 375 -11.94 7.07 26.06
N LYS A 376 -11.84 7.07 27.38
CA LYS A 376 -11.03 6.10 28.13
C LYS A 376 -11.54 4.67 27.94
N ASP A 377 -12.85 4.47 27.97
CA ASP A 377 -13.48 3.15 27.78
C ASP A 377 -13.28 2.60 26.36
N LEU A 378 -13.37 3.47 25.34
CA LEU A 378 -13.25 3.07 23.95
C LEU A 378 -11.79 2.83 23.50
N ARG A 379 -10.82 3.52 24.11
CA ARG A 379 -9.41 3.55 23.67
C ARG A 379 -8.73 2.19 23.67
N ASP A 380 -9.12 1.30 24.54
CA ASP A 380 -8.56 -0.07 24.57
C ASP A 380 -8.96 -0.92 23.34
N SER A 381 -10.04 -0.51 22.67
CA SER A 381 -10.60 -1.29 21.56
C SER A 381 -10.53 -0.58 20.21
N PHE A 382 -10.52 0.75 20.21
CA PHE A 382 -10.62 1.57 19.02
C PHE A 382 -9.69 2.77 19.07
N ALA A 383 -9.14 3.17 17.92
CA ALA A 383 -8.53 4.48 17.76
C ALA A 383 -9.62 5.56 17.82
N VAL A 384 -9.60 6.38 18.85
CA VAL A 384 -10.59 7.43 19.09
C VAL A 384 -9.94 8.79 19.26
N ASP A 385 -10.64 9.83 18.82
CA ASP A 385 -10.25 11.23 18.97
C ASP A 385 -11.19 11.96 19.95
N TYR A 386 -10.67 13.01 20.58
CA TYR A 386 -11.44 13.91 21.44
C TYR A 386 -11.21 15.34 20.99
N ASP A 387 -12.30 16.08 20.76
CA ASP A 387 -12.21 17.48 20.38
C ASP A 387 -13.31 18.33 21.04
N GLU A 388 -12.88 19.40 21.70
CA GLU A 388 -13.75 20.41 22.32
C GLU A 388 -13.51 21.81 21.76
N THR A 389 -12.74 21.93 20.65
CA THR A 389 -12.25 23.19 20.12
C THR A 389 -13.14 23.72 19.00
N GLY A 390 -13.69 24.93 19.19
CA GLY A 390 -14.57 25.58 18.23
C GLY A 390 -16.01 25.07 18.26
N SER A 391 -16.82 25.45 17.27
CA SER A 391 -18.21 25.00 17.16
C SER A 391 -18.32 23.53 16.81
N ILE A 392 -19.43 22.89 17.16
CA ILE A 392 -19.68 21.47 16.87
C ILE A 392 -19.62 21.19 15.36
N GLY A 393 -20.16 22.07 14.52
CA GLY A 393 -20.07 21.94 13.05
C GLY A 393 -18.63 21.91 12.55
N LYS A 394 -17.73 22.75 13.09
CA LYS A 394 -16.29 22.72 12.73
C LYS A 394 -15.61 21.43 13.16
N ARG A 395 -16.03 20.80 14.27
CA ARG A 395 -15.48 19.51 14.73
C ARG A 395 -15.92 18.39 13.78
N TYR A 396 -17.18 18.35 13.39
CA TYR A 396 -17.66 17.41 12.38
C TYR A 396 -16.89 17.54 11.06
N ARG A 397 -16.69 18.78 10.57
CA ARG A 397 -15.93 19.02 9.32
C ARG A 397 -14.50 18.50 9.41
N ARG A 398 -13.83 18.68 10.56
CA ARG A 398 -12.49 18.12 10.75
C ARG A 398 -12.47 16.60 10.66
N GLN A 399 -13.47 15.92 11.22
CA GLN A 399 -13.56 14.47 11.20
C GLN A 399 -14.04 13.92 9.85
N ASP A 400 -14.91 14.64 9.15
CA ASP A 400 -15.28 14.33 7.77
C ASP A 400 -14.00 14.33 6.86
N GLU A 401 -13.12 15.34 7.01
CA GLU A 401 -11.86 15.46 6.25
C GLU A 401 -10.80 14.38 6.60
N VAL A 402 -10.84 13.80 7.78
CA VAL A 402 -9.90 12.71 8.17
C VAL A 402 -10.50 11.31 8.01
N GLY A 403 -11.79 11.25 7.65
CA GLY A 403 -12.45 10.00 7.33
C GLY A 403 -12.94 9.20 8.51
N THR A 404 -13.20 9.86 9.67
CA THR A 404 -13.78 9.22 10.86
C THR A 404 -15.22 8.82 10.58
N PRO A 405 -15.60 7.53 10.68
CA PRO A 405 -16.94 7.07 10.30
C PRO A 405 -18.02 7.49 11.30
N PHE A 406 -17.70 7.61 12.59
CA PHE A 406 -18.67 7.94 13.62
C PHE A 406 -18.23 9.11 14.50
N CYS A 407 -19.13 10.07 14.72
CA CYS A 407 -18.92 11.16 15.65
C CYS A 407 -19.95 11.08 16.79
N ILE A 408 -19.46 11.13 18.02
CA ILE A 408 -20.27 10.96 19.23
C ILE A 408 -20.37 12.31 19.94
N THR A 409 -21.58 12.83 20.10
CA THR A 409 -21.84 14.11 20.77
C THR A 409 -22.42 13.85 22.13
N ILE A 410 -21.85 14.54 23.14
CA ILE A 410 -22.29 14.58 24.53
C ILE A 410 -22.92 15.95 24.77
N ASP A 411 -24.20 15.97 25.09
CA ASP A 411 -24.99 17.17 25.36
C ASP A 411 -25.51 17.20 26.81
N GLY A 412 -26.37 18.15 27.13
CA GLY A 412 -26.97 18.27 28.50
C GLY A 412 -27.82 17.07 28.86
N GLN A 413 -28.54 16.48 27.90
CA GLN A 413 -29.33 15.27 28.11
C GLN A 413 -28.42 14.07 28.40
N SER A 414 -27.26 13.97 27.73
CA SER A 414 -26.28 12.90 27.96
C SER A 414 -25.80 12.81 29.39
N VAL A 415 -25.65 13.95 30.08
CA VAL A 415 -25.26 13.99 31.48
C VAL A 415 -26.38 13.49 32.39
N SER A 416 -27.65 13.78 32.03
CA SER A 416 -28.83 13.42 32.84
C SER A 416 -29.20 11.95 32.73
N ASP A 417 -29.21 11.37 31.51
CA ASP A 417 -29.72 10.04 31.22
C ASP A 417 -28.67 9.04 30.73
N GLN A 418 -27.42 9.45 30.70
CA GLN A 418 -26.29 8.62 30.24
C GLN A 418 -26.48 8.10 28.83
N THR A 419 -27.14 8.87 27.93
CA THR A 419 -27.23 8.57 26.50
C THR A 419 -26.34 9.49 25.68
N VAL A 420 -25.93 9.08 24.46
CA VAL A 420 -25.08 9.87 23.55
C VAL A 420 -25.67 9.86 22.13
N THR A 421 -25.41 10.90 21.37
CA THR A 421 -25.81 10.95 19.97
C THR A 421 -24.62 10.47 19.09
N VAL A 422 -24.83 9.44 18.29
CA VAL A 422 -23.88 8.93 17.32
C VAL A 422 -24.29 9.37 15.93
N ARG A 423 -23.44 10.18 15.27
CA ARG A 423 -23.64 10.61 13.87
C ARG A 423 -22.81 9.75 12.95
N ASP A 424 -23.43 9.18 11.93
CA ASP A 424 -22.78 8.51 10.82
C ASP A 424 -22.28 9.54 9.81
N ARG A 425 -21.01 9.42 9.36
CA ARG A 425 -20.36 10.34 8.41
C ARG A 425 -21.04 10.34 7.05
N ASP A 426 -21.41 9.16 6.56
CA ASP A 426 -21.85 8.99 5.17
C ASP A 426 -23.32 9.32 4.99
N THR A 427 -24.17 8.86 5.90
CA THR A 427 -25.63 9.06 5.84
C THR A 427 -26.09 10.32 6.55
N LEU A 428 -25.26 10.91 7.41
CA LEU A 428 -25.60 12.02 8.34
C LEU A 428 -26.69 11.66 9.36
N ALA A 429 -27.14 10.41 9.38
CA ALA A 429 -28.09 9.92 10.35
C ALA A 429 -27.52 10.01 11.77
N GLN A 430 -28.39 10.26 12.74
CA GLN A 430 -28.05 10.40 14.13
C GLN A 430 -28.92 9.47 14.98
N ASP A 431 -28.25 8.56 15.70
CA ASP A 431 -28.87 7.63 16.61
C ASP A 431 -28.56 8.04 18.05
N ARG A 432 -29.58 7.95 18.96
CA ARG A 432 -29.37 8.14 20.37
C ARG A 432 -29.31 6.79 21.09
N ILE A 433 -28.18 6.53 21.74
CA ILE A 433 -27.91 5.24 22.39
C ILE A 433 -27.39 5.44 23.82
N ALA A 434 -27.54 4.43 24.67
CA ALA A 434 -26.96 4.44 26.00
C ALA A 434 -25.41 4.38 25.93
N ALA A 435 -24.75 5.17 26.77
CA ALA A 435 -23.29 5.30 26.76
C ALA A 435 -22.57 3.97 27.05
N ASP A 436 -23.14 3.12 27.89
CA ASP A 436 -22.63 1.77 28.20
C ASP A 436 -22.77 0.77 27.05
N GLN A 437 -23.69 1.01 26.11
CA GLN A 437 -23.86 0.20 24.90
C GLN A 437 -22.98 0.65 23.73
N LEU A 438 -22.35 1.81 23.83
CA LEU A 438 -21.62 2.44 22.73
C LEU A 438 -20.48 1.55 22.18
N LYS A 439 -19.72 0.90 23.06
CA LYS A 439 -18.63 0.00 22.66
C LYS A 439 -19.13 -1.19 21.84
N GLY A 440 -20.23 -1.82 22.26
CA GLY A 440 -20.87 -2.91 21.52
C GLY A 440 -21.48 -2.44 20.19
N TYR A 441 -22.11 -1.27 20.19
CA TYR A 441 -22.65 -0.65 18.97
C TYR A 441 -21.55 -0.41 17.92
N LEU A 442 -20.44 0.21 18.31
CA LEU A 442 -19.31 0.44 17.41
C LEU A 442 -18.68 -0.87 16.95
N ALA A 443 -18.48 -1.84 17.85
CA ALA A 443 -17.94 -3.14 17.50
C ALA A 443 -18.76 -3.82 16.40
N ALA A 444 -20.09 -3.81 16.53
CA ALA A 444 -20.99 -4.39 15.52
C ALA A 444 -20.85 -3.71 14.14
N LYS A 445 -20.56 -2.40 14.08
CA LYS A 445 -20.35 -1.66 12.84
C LYS A 445 -19.00 -2.01 12.16
N PHE A 446 -18.02 -2.50 12.93
CA PHE A 446 -16.68 -2.83 12.41
C PHE A 446 -16.48 -4.31 12.08
N VAL A 447 -17.40 -5.19 12.42
CA VAL A 447 -17.34 -6.65 12.23
C VAL A 447 -17.94 -7.09 10.88
N GLY A 448 -18.55 -6.27 10.10
CA GLY A 448 -19.16 -6.62 8.80
C GLY A 448 -18.17 -6.91 7.68
#